data_8c960ba829fedb6625ec69923a070615
#
_entry.id   8c960ba829fedb6625ec69923a070615
#
_cell.length_a   1.000
_cell.length_b   1.000
_cell.length_c   1.000
_cell.angle_alpha   90.00
_cell.angle_beta   90.00
_cell.angle_gamma   90.00
#
_symmetry.space_group_name_H-M   'P 1'
#
loop_
_entity.id
_entity.type
_entity.pdbx_description
1 polymer ?
#
loop_
_entity_poly.entity_id
_entity_poly.type
_entity_poly.pdbx_seq_one_letter_code
_entity_poly.pdbx_strand_id
1 'polypeptide(L)'
;MSGIPKALMAAVVSLLVTGPVFAADLVKAPAPAPLPDAPGSFFLFSDTQFSYRYQFPSSEPGVQVQNSDGSFSTRGIPKHIYNISHANAWAYGTNFFTLDILKSASQDPGGTTNAPGGFAQYDYGATEAYGLYRGTLSLNALTGTKAFAVPGIIKDISLSYGFDANAKNTAFGPRKRDVVGGLNFAFDVPAGFINASVHAYKEWNRNGFNTYPNRDVSFDTVPEIEIVYSLPLSFTGLPLSIAGFNNIVLPKGRGVTDVTAFAFNAKTGLEFLSRTNLVLDLGKLVYDTPNKVDVFIGFQYWLNKFGAQETATFKGTEEKSFLAGVSFHVF
;
A
#
# COMPACT_ATOMS: atom_id res chain seq x y z
N MET A 1 -29.62 1.67 9.98
CA MET A 1 -29.03 1.59 8.63
C MET A 1 -28.54 2.98 8.29
N SER A 2 -27.28 3.28 8.59
CA SER A 2 -26.66 4.57 8.23
C SER A 2 -26.00 4.40 6.86
N GLY A 3 -26.50 5.14 5.88
CA GLY A 3 -26.02 5.11 4.51
C GLY A 3 -24.55 5.50 4.41
N ILE A 4 -23.81 4.82 3.54
CA ILE A 4 -22.49 5.22 3.06
C ILE A 4 -22.61 6.65 2.51
N PRO A 5 -21.77 7.60 2.92
CA PRO A 5 -21.85 8.95 2.40
C PRO A 5 -21.70 8.92 0.87
N LYS A 6 -22.68 9.42 0.17
CA LYS A 6 -22.70 9.51 -1.32
C LYS A 6 -21.46 10.24 -1.88
N ALA A 7 -20.80 11.04 -1.08
CA ALA A 7 -19.54 11.73 -1.41
C ALA A 7 -18.35 10.78 -1.63
N LEU A 8 -18.27 9.65 -0.93
CA LEU A 8 -17.17 8.71 -1.08
C LEU A 8 -17.29 7.90 -2.38
N MET A 9 -18.53 7.58 -2.75
CA MET A 9 -18.82 6.88 -4.01
C MET A 9 -18.63 7.79 -5.22
N ALA A 10 -18.91 9.09 -5.08
CA ALA A 10 -18.64 10.08 -6.13
C ALA A 10 -17.14 10.31 -6.34
N ALA A 11 -16.29 10.28 -5.30
CA ALA A 11 -14.85 10.44 -5.43
C ALA A 11 -14.19 9.26 -6.16
N VAL A 12 -14.66 8.03 -5.94
CA VAL A 12 -14.15 6.84 -6.66
C VAL A 12 -14.63 6.84 -8.13
N VAL A 13 -15.84 7.30 -8.39
CA VAL A 13 -16.41 7.36 -9.75
C VAL A 13 -15.90 8.59 -10.53
N SER A 14 -15.66 9.72 -9.86
CA SER A 14 -15.17 10.94 -10.53
C SER A 14 -13.70 10.84 -11.00
N LEU A 15 -12.89 9.99 -10.37
CA LEU A 15 -11.51 9.69 -10.83
C LEU A 15 -11.48 8.80 -12.08
N LEU A 16 -12.61 8.20 -12.47
CA LEU A 16 -12.73 7.34 -13.66
C LEU A 16 -13.15 8.09 -14.92
N VAL A 17 -13.54 9.38 -14.85
CA VAL A 17 -14.26 10.07 -15.95
C VAL A 17 -13.56 11.31 -16.49
N THR A 18 -12.49 11.85 -15.90
CA THR A 18 -11.89 13.10 -16.39
C THR A 18 -10.44 12.95 -16.84
N GLY A 19 -10.24 12.81 -18.12
CA GLY A 19 -9.05 13.18 -18.89
C GLY A 19 -7.80 12.31 -18.70
N PRO A 20 -6.87 12.33 -19.66
CA PRO A 20 -5.67 11.50 -19.64
C PRO A 20 -4.74 11.96 -18.51
N VAL A 21 -4.46 11.09 -17.57
CA VAL A 21 -3.52 11.27 -16.50
C VAL A 21 -2.49 10.14 -16.55
N PHE A 22 -1.27 10.38 -16.23
CA PHE A 22 -0.06 9.71 -16.65
C PHE A 22 0.84 9.28 -15.50
N ALA A 23 1.74 8.37 -15.72
CA ALA A 23 2.37 7.60 -14.69
C ALA A 23 3.87 7.33 -14.87
N ALA A 24 4.63 7.34 -13.87
CA ALA A 24 5.99 6.91 -13.85
C ALA A 24 6.17 5.46 -13.49
N ASP A 25 7.23 4.98 -14.02
CA ASP A 25 7.69 3.61 -13.98
C ASP A 25 7.71 3.01 -12.57
N LEU A 26 6.55 2.48 -12.16
CA LEU A 26 6.53 1.19 -11.56
C LEU A 26 6.25 0.22 -12.70
N VAL A 27 7.34 -0.22 -13.34
CA VAL A 27 7.34 -1.28 -14.33
C VAL A 27 6.35 -1.07 -15.49
N LYS A 28 6.87 -0.59 -16.60
CA LYS A 28 6.27 -0.83 -17.90
C LYS A 28 6.18 -2.35 -18.07
N ALA A 29 5.04 -2.93 -17.68
CA ALA A 29 4.75 -4.26 -18.17
C ALA A 29 4.67 -4.12 -19.69
N PRO A 30 5.59 -4.72 -20.45
CA PRO A 30 5.51 -4.67 -21.88
C PRO A 30 4.16 -5.29 -22.27
N ALA A 31 3.49 -4.70 -23.27
CA ALA A 31 2.53 -5.47 -24.02
C ALA A 31 3.18 -6.82 -24.33
N PRO A 32 2.44 -7.96 -24.32
CA PRO A 32 3.03 -9.24 -24.66
C PRO A 32 3.73 -9.06 -26.01
N ALA A 33 5.05 -8.84 -25.94
CA ALA A 33 5.89 -8.82 -27.13
C ALA A 33 5.84 -10.22 -27.70
N PRO A 34 5.89 -10.39 -29.01
CA PRO A 34 6.18 -11.69 -29.58
C PRO A 34 7.43 -12.21 -28.88
N LEU A 35 7.39 -13.46 -28.45
CA LEU A 35 8.49 -14.13 -27.76
C LEU A 35 9.79 -13.80 -28.49
N PRO A 36 10.79 -13.21 -27.84
CA PRO A 36 12.05 -12.96 -28.51
C PRO A 36 12.67 -14.32 -28.87
N ASP A 37 13.10 -14.49 -30.10
CA ASP A 37 13.85 -15.66 -30.57
C ASP A 37 15.27 -15.74 -29.99
N ALA A 38 15.51 -15.18 -28.81
CA ALA A 38 16.78 -15.23 -28.12
C ALA A 38 16.76 -16.33 -27.05
N PRO A 39 17.59 -17.35 -27.13
CA PRO A 39 17.69 -18.35 -26.11
C PRO A 39 18.34 -17.73 -24.86
N GLY A 40 17.61 -17.64 -23.73
CA GLY A 40 18.26 -17.52 -22.45
C GLY A 40 17.65 -16.71 -21.33
N SER A 41 16.70 -15.83 -21.53
CA SER A 41 16.13 -15.09 -20.39
C SER A 41 14.80 -15.71 -19.93
N PHE A 42 14.78 -16.23 -18.71
CA PHE A 42 13.55 -16.69 -18.06
C PHE A 42 12.57 -15.54 -17.84
N PHE A 43 13.08 -14.34 -17.58
CA PHE A 43 12.26 -13.15 -17.36
C PHE A 43 12.16 -12.32 -18.64
N LEU A 44 10.91 -11.94 -18.98
CA LEU A 44 10.59 -10.99 -20.05
C LEU A 44 10.87 -9.54 -19.62
N PHE A 45 10.82 -9.31 -18.32
CA PHE A 45 11.10 -8.04 -17.64
C PHE A 45 11.64 -8.35 -16.25
N SER A 46 12.57 -7.53 -15.78
CA SER A 46 13.10 -7.57 -14.40
C SER A 46 13.61 -6.19 -14.03
N ASP A 47 13.22 -5.68 -12.87
CA ASP A 47 13.70 -4.42 -12.31
C ASP A 47 13.82 -4.51 -10.80
N THR A 48 14.96 -4.07 -10.27
CA THR A 48 15.23 -3.93 -8.84
C THR A 48 15.45 -2.46 -8.53
N GLN A 49 14.77 -1.95 -7.52
CA GLN A 49 14.87 -0.56 -7.11
C GLN A 49 15.32 -0.46 -5.66
N PHE A 50 16.22 0.48 -5.40
CA PHE A 50 16.52 0.98 -4.07
C PHE A 50 15.99 2.39 -3.98
N SER A 51 15.14 2.68 -2.99
CA SER A 51 14.61 4.02 -2.83
C SER A 51 14.72 4.53 -1.40
N TYR A 52 14.81 5.84 -1.30
CA TYR A 52 14.65 6.57 -0.06
C TYR A 52 13.50 7.55 -0.21
N ARG A 53 12.63 7.61 0.81
CA ARG A 53 11.62 8.65 0.89
C ARG A 53 11.50 9.20 2.30
N TYR A 54 11.31 10.50 2.36
CA TYR A 54 10.90 11.20 3.57
C TYR A 54 9.38 11.33 3.57
N GLN A 55 8.75 10.83 4.62
CA GLN A 55 7.34 11.04 4.87
C GLN A 55 7.20 12.18 5.86
N PHE A 56 6.55 13.26 5.43
CA PHE A 56 6.22 14.38 6.28
C PHE A 56 5.30 13.93 7.40
N PRO A 57 5.01 14.78 8.43
CA PRO A 57 4.27 14.31 9.60
C PRO A 57 3.05 13.46 9.25
N SER A 58 3.11 12.21 9.64
CA SER A 58 2.06 11.20 9.50
C SER A 58 1.43 10.93 10.85
N SER A 59 0.39 10.12 10.91
CA SER A 59 -0.27 9.72 12.16
C SER A 59 -0.06 8.24 12.47
N GLU A 60 -0.09 7.93 13.78
CA GLU A 60 -0.12 6.56 14.27
C GLU A 60 -1.28 6.38 15.25
N PRO A 61 -2.04 5.27 15.18
CA PRO A 61 -3.17 5.02 16.07
C PRO A 61 -2.77 5.14 17.55
N GLY A 62 -3.48 6.00 18.29
CA GLY A 62 -3.24 6.24 19.70
C GLY A 62 -2.07 7.18 20.02
N VAL A 63 -1.30 7.65 19.03
CA VAL A 63 -0.27 8.66 19.24
C VAL A 63 -0.91 10.05 19.14
N GLN A 64 -1.18 10.63 20.32
CA GLN A 64 -2.00 11.83 20.46
C GLN A 64 -1.48 12.73 21.57
N VAL A 65 -1.93 13.98 21.57
CA VAL A 65 -1.69 14.95 22.64
C VAL A 65 -3.03 15.42 23.20
N GLN A 66 -3.08 15.64 24.50
CA GLN A 66 -4.23 16.25 25.12
C GLN A 66 -4.07 17.78 25.07
N ASN A 67 -5.10 18.44 24.55
CA ASN A 67 -5.17 19.89 24.47
C ASN A 67 -5.60 20.50 25.82
N SER A 68 -5.42 21.80 25.98
CA SER A 68 -5.78 22.52 27.21
C SER A 68 -7.29 22.49 27.56
N ASP A 69 -8.12 22.27 26.56
CA ASP A 69 -9.58 22.11 26.71
C ASP A 69 -10.02 20.66 27.07
N GLY A 70 -9.05 19.76 27.25
CA GLY A 70 -9.29 18.34 27.53
C GLY A 70 -9.54 17.47 26.29
N SER A 71 -9.66 18.06 25.11
CA SER A 71 -9.77 17.31 23.86
C SER A 71 -8.45 16.64 23.46
N PHE A 72 -8.50 15.72 22.48
CA PHE A 72 -7.29 15.07 21.95
C PHE A 72 -7.11 15.42 20.48
N SER A 73 -5.85 15.65 20.09
CA SER A 73 -5.42 15.82 18.71
C SER A 73 -4.30 14.85 18.35
N THR A 74 -4.20 14.51 17.06
CA THR A 74 -3.15 13.63 16.54
C THR A 74 -1.79 14.30 16.65
N ARG A 75 -0.78 13.53 17.09
CA ARG A 75 0.62 13.95 17.08
C ARG A 75 1.27 13.55 15.75
N GLY A 76 1.81 14.49 15.02
CA GLY A 76 2.47 14.24 13.75
C GLY A 76 3.84 13.56 13.93
N ILE A 77 4.11 12.53 13.14
CA ILE A 77 5.33 11.71 13.19
C ILE A 77 5.97 11.68 11.81
N PRO A 78 7.07 12.41 11.56
CA PRO A 78 7.84 12.25 10.32
C PRO A 78 8.63 10.94 10.32
N LYS A 79 8.83 10.37 9.11
CA LYS A 79 9.54 9.10 8.95
C LYS A 79 10.55 9.17 7.80
N HIS A 80 11.71 8.56 8.01
CA HIS A 80 12.65 8.17 6.96
C HIS A 80 12.34 6.73 6.56
N ILE A 81 12.18 6.48 5.27
CA ILE A 81 11.80 5.16 4.76
C ILE A 81 12.82 4.74 3.70
N TYR A 82 13.48 3.65 3.96
CA TYR A 82 14.41 2.99 3.05
C TYR A 82 13.70 1.79 2.46
N ASN A 83 13.76 1.66 1.15
CA ASN A 83 13.02 0.63 0.43
C ASN A 83 13.93 -0.14 -0.52
N ILE A 84 13.69 -1.43 -0.62
CA ILE A 84 14.08 -2.27 -1.74
C ILE A 84 12.82 -2.88 -2.33
N SER A 85 12.67 -2.80 -3.65
CA SER A 85 11.60 -3.46 -4.38
C SER A 85 12.14 -4.17 -5.60
N HIS A 86 11.46 -5.24 -6.00
CA HIS A 86 11.77 -5.98 -7.19
C HIS A 86 10.47 -6.36 -7.91
N ALA A 87 10.45 -6.15 -9.21
CA ALA A 87 9.37 -6.58 -10.07
C ALA A 87 9.92 -7.36 -11.25
N ASN A 88 9.22 -8.43 -11.63
CA ASN A 88 9.54 -9.16 -12.83
C ASN A 88 8.27 -9.66 -13.53
N ALA A 89 8.38 -9.92 -14.82
CA ALA A 89 7.39 -10.62 -15.62
C ALA A 89 8.06 -11.82 -16.31
N TRP A 90 7.33 -12.91 -16.43
CA TRP A 90 7.73 -14.13 -17.11
C TRP A 90 6.57 -14.63 -17.98
N ALA A 91 6.75 -15.72 -18.70
CA ALA A 91 5.79 -16.18 -19.70
C ALA A 91 4.34 -16.38 -19.18
N TYR A 92 4.17 -16.65 -17.88
CA TYR A 92 2.84 -16.96 -17.32
C TYR A 92 2.35 -15.98 -16.27
N GLY A 93 3.11 -14.92 -15.94
CA GLY A 93 2.65 -13.98 -14.92
C GLY A 93 3.68 -12.96 -14.48
N THR A 94 3.42 -12.35 -13.35
CA THR A 94 4.28 -11.32 -12.77
C THR A 94 4.53 -11.60 -11.29
N ASN A 95 5.64 -11.06 -10.79
CA ASN A 95 5.93 -11.04 -9.36
C ASN A 95 6.36 -9.63 -8.97
N PHE A 96 5.94 -9.20 -7.81
CA PHE A 96 6.36 -7.97 -7.16
C PHE A 96 6.69 -8.25 -5.70
N PHE A 97 7.82 -7.75 -5.26
CA PHE A 97 8.24 -7.77 -3.85
C PHE A 97 8.66 -6.37 -3.42
N THR A 98 8.35 -5.98 -2.20
CA THR A 98 8.88 -4.76 -1.60
C THR A 98 9.15 -4.94 -0.11
N LEU A 99 10.21 -4.30 0.37
CA LEU A 99 10.57 -4.23 1.78
C LEU A 99 10.87 -2.77 2.15
N ASP A 100 10.07 -2.22 3.05
CA ASP A 100 10.27 -0.92 3.66
C ASP A 100 10.90 -1.07 5.05
N ILE A 101 11.94 -0.30 5.33
CA ILE A 101 12.44 -0.05 6.68
C ILE A 101 12.10 1.40 7.03
N LEU A 102 11.16 1.57 7.94
CA LEU A 102 10.67 2.87 8.37
C LEU A 102 11.34 3.26 9.69
N LYS A 103 11.98 4.41 9.71
CA LYS A 103 12.57 5.02 10.90
C LYS A 103 11.80 6.28 11.25
N SER A 104 10.99 6.21 12.29
CA SER A 104 10.24 7.36 12.77
C SER A 104 11.05 8.24 13.71
N ALA A 105 10.67 9.53 13.77
CA ALA A 105 11.26 10.50 14.68
C ALA A 105 10.83 10.25 16.15
N SER A 106 11.43 11.00 17.07
CA SER A 106 11.23 10.83 18.52
C SER A 106 9.78 11.00 18.99
N GLN A 107 8.92 11.58 18.19
CA GLN A 107 7.48 11.69 18.49
C GLN A 107 6.75 10.32 18.51
N ASP A 108 7.32 9.31 17.87
CA ASP A 108 6.78 7.95 17.92
C ASP A 108 7.28 7.25 19.18
N PRO A 109 6.39 6.88 20.12
CA PRO A 109 6.81 6.31 21.39
C PRO A 109 7.40 4.90 21.20
N GLY A 110 8.72 4.81 21.25
CA GLY A 110 9.49 3.57 21.10
C GLY A 110 9.60 2.72 22.38
N GLY A 111 8.99 3.15 23.46
CA GLY A 111 9.20 2.55 24.78
C GLY A 111 8.51 1.21 25.03
N THR A 112 9.09 0.44 25.94
CA THR A 112 8.56 -0.85 26.44
C THR A 112 7.88 -0.70 27.79
N THR A 113 7.41 0.44 28.20
CA THR A 113 6.98 0.64 29.57
C THR A 113 5.59 0.12 29.85
N ASN A 114 5.51 -0.66 30.91
CA ASN A 114 4.30 -1.06 31.61
C ASN A 114 3.81 0.09 32.54
N ALA A 115 3.66 1.31 32.03
CA ALA A 115 3.17 2.40 32.85
C ALA A 115 1.70 2.17 33.19
N PRO A 116 1.28 2.23 34.46
CA PRO A 116 -0.11 2.24 34.84
C PRO A 116 -0.77 3.48 34.25
N GLY A 117 -1.79 3.29 33.40
CA GLY A 117 -2.44 4.37 32.65
C GLY A 117 -2.08 4.43 31.16
N GLY A 118 -1.21 3.60 30.70
CA GLY A 118 -1.23 3.05 29.35
C GLY A 118 -0.40 3.70 28.28
N PHE A 119 0.09 4.91 28.35
CA PHE A 119 0.85 5.49 27.25
C PHE A 119 2.20 5.99 27.75
N ALA A 120 3.23 5.15 27.59
CA ALA A 120 4.60 5.55 27.89
C ALA A 120 5.05 6.63 26.89
N GLN A 121 5.16 7.81 27.38
CA GLN A 121 5.74 8.96 26.67
C GLN A 121 7.28 8.88 26.70
N TYR A 122 7.88 7.86 26.11
CA TYR A 122 9.31 7.93 25.82
C TYR A 122 9.49 8.22 24.33
N ASP A 123 9.92 9.42 24.05
CA ASP A 123 10.16 9.97 22.72
C ASP A 123 11.48 9.45 22.14
N TYR A 124 11.56 8.14 21.85
CA TYR A 124 12.78 7.54 21.30
C TYR A 124 12.73 7.27 19.79
N GLY A 125 11.55 7.45 19.19
CA GLY A 125 11.30 6.99 17.82
C GLY A 125 11.18 5.47 17.73
N ALA A 126 10.76 4.99 16.59
CA ALA A 126 10.57 3.57 16.32
C ALA A 126 11.24 3.14 15.03
N THR A 127 11.47 1.84 14.91
CA THR A 127 11.85 1.19 13.67
C THR A 127 10.77 0.17 13.32
N GLU A 128 10.31 0.21 12.08
CA GLU A 128 9.29 -0.68 11.55
C GLU A 128 9.82 -1.32 10.27
N ALA A 129 9.62 -2.61 10.11
CA ALA A 129 9.84 -3.33 8.87
C ALA A 129 8.49 -3.74 8.29
N TYR A 130 8.27 -3.46 7.00
CA TYR A 130 7.10 -3.89 6.26
C TYR A 130 7.53 -4.55 4.96
N GLY A 131 7.13 -5.79 4.76
CA GLY A 131 7.37 -6.57 3.55
C GLY A 131 6.05 -6.97 2.89
N LEU A 132 6.02 -6.92 1.57
CA LEU A 132 4.87 -7.31 0.76
C LEU A 132 5.36 -8.14 -0.44
N TYR A 133 4.60 -9.16 -0.77
CA TYR A 133 4.74 -9.91 -2.02
C TYR A 133 3.39 -10.04 -2.72
N ARG A 134 3.37 -9.83 -4.03
CA ARG A 134 2.22 -10.07 -4.92
C ARG A 134 2.68 -10.83 -6.16
N GLY A 135 1.98 -11.91 -6.46
CA GLY A 135 2.17 -12.72 -7.67
C GLY A 135 0.90 -12.78 -8.49
N THR A 136 1.04 -12.87 -9.82
CA THR A 136 -0.08 -13.15 -10.72
C THR A 136 0.24 -14.30 -11.65
N LEU A 137 -0.80 -15.05 -12.06
CA LEU A 137 -0.73 -16.08 -13.09
C LEU A 137 -1.81 -15.81 -14.13
N SER A 138 -1.41 -15.45 -15.34
CA SER A 138 -2.30 -15.13 -16.47
C SER A 138 -3.11 -16.36 -16.90
N LEU A 139 -4.42 -16.26 -16.85
CA LEU A 139 -5.31 -17.33 -17.32
C LEU A 139 -5.21 -17.49 -18.84
N ASN A 140 -5.01 -16.41 -19.58
CA ASN A 140 -4.77 -16.48 -21.03
C ASN A 140 -3.47 -17.23 -21.35
N ALA A 141 -2.38 -16.93 -20.65
CA ALA A 141 -1.10 -17.60 -20.89
C ALA A 141 -1.15 -19.07 -20.47
N LEU A 142 -1.77 -19.40 -19.33
CA LEU A 142 -1.90 -20.77 -18.83
C LEU A 142 -2.74 -21.65 -19.76
N THR A 143 -3.78 -21.08 -20.38
CA THR A 143 -4.70 -21.84 -21.24
C THR A 143 -4.33 -21.76 -22.73
N GLY A 144 -3.37 -20.91 -23.11
CA GLY A 144 -3.00 -20.65 -24.50
C GLY A 144 -4.12 -19.99 -25.31
N THR A 145 -5.04 -19.26 -24.65
CA THR A 145 -6.20 -18.62 -25.28
C THR A 145 -6.26 -17.13 -25.01
N LYS A 146 -7.25 -16.44 -25.55
CA LYS A 146 -7.62 -15.05 -25.24
C LYS A 146 -9.03 -14.98 -24.60
N ALA A 147 -9.53 -16.09 -24.06
CA ALA A 147 -10.87 -16.16 -23.49
C ALA A 147 -11.03 -15.34 -22.20
N PHE A 148 -9.93 -15.03 -21.53
CA PHE A 148 -9.87 -14.25 -20.30
C PHE A 148 -9.47 -12.78 -20.58
N ALA A 149 -9.95 -12.23 -21.68
CA ALA A 149 -9.81 -10.83 -22.07
C ALA A 149 -11.15 -10.28 -22.54
N VAL A 150 -11.36 -8.96 -22.34
CA VAL A 150 -12.49 -8.20 -22.88
C VAL A 150 -11.90 -7.12 -23.80
N PRO A 151 -11.99 -7.25 -25.11
CA PRO A 151 -11.35 -6.33 -26.06
C PRO A 151 -11.66 -4.87 -25.75
N GLY A 152 -10.62 -4.03 -25.67
CA GLY A 152 -10.74 -2.59 -25.39
C GLY A 152 -11.04 -2.23 -23.92
N ILE A 153 -11.16 -3.22 -23.02
CA ILE A 153 -11.43 -2.98 -21.60
C ILE A 153 -10.46 -3.74 -20.70
N ILE A 154 -10.38 -5.06 -20.86
CA ILE A 154 -9.51 -5.93 -20.03
C ILE A 154 -8.64 -6.75 -20.96
N LYS A 155 -7.33 -6.57 -20.90
CA LYS A 155 -6.38 -7.33 -21.71
C LYS A 155 -6.04 -8.70 -21.15
N ASP A 156 -6.18 -8.88 -19.83
CA ASP A 156 -5.93 -10.17 -19.16
C ASP A 156 -6.66 -10.27 -17.81
N ILE A 157 -7.11 -11.48 -17.49
CA ILE A 157 -7.55 -11.86 -16.14
C ILE A 157 -6.56 -12.89 -15.62
N SER A 158 -6.03 -12.65 -14.42
CA SER A 158 -5.03 -13.51 -13.78
C SER A 158 -5.51 -13.99 -12.42
N LEU A 159 -5.05 -15.15 -11.99
CA LEU A 159 -5.03 -15.49 -10.57
C LEU A 159 -4.08 -14.52 -9.88
N SER A 160 -4.47 -13.99 -8.73
CA SER A 160 -3.64 -13.12 -7.89
C SER A 160 -3.49 -13.70 -6.51
N TYR A 161 -2.27 -13.62 -5.95
CA TYR A 161 -1.96 -14.13 -4.62
C TYR A 161 -0.82 -13.32 -4.00
N GLY A 162 -0.75 -13.35 -2.66
CA GLY A 162 0.31 -12.64 -1.97
C GLY A 162 0.23 -12.72 -0.46
N PHE A 163 1.16 -12.03 0.17
CA PHE A 163 1.20 -11.87 1.61
C PHE A 163 1.89 -10.57 2.00
N ASP A 164 1.54 -10.05 3.18
CA ASP A 164 2.21 -8.93 3.82
C ASP A 164 2.69 -9.33 5.22
N ALA A 165 3.79 -8.76 5.64
CA ALA A 165 4.30 -8.89 6.99
C ALA A 165 4.82 -7.54 7.49
N ASN A 166 4.46 -7.21 8.74
CA ASN A 166 4.87 -5.98 9.40
C ASN A 166 5.35 -6.28 10.81
N ALA A 167 6.37 -5.56 11.24
CA ALA A 167 6.83 -5.57 12.63
C ALA A 167 7.40 -4.22 13.01
N LYS A 168 6.90 -3.66 14.12
CA LYS A 168 7.38 -2.42 14.72
C LYS A 168 7.98 -2.70 16.09
N ASN A 169 9.11 -2.09 16.41
CA ASN A 169 9.87 -2.33 17.65
C ASN A 169 9.31 -1.58 18.86
N THR A 170 7.99 -1.42 18.93
CA THR A 170 7.32 -0.80 20.08
C THR A 170 6.36 -1.78 20.75
N ALA A 171 6.03 -1.55 22.02
CA ALA A 171 5.08 -2.41 22.74
C ALA A 171 3.68 -2.38 22.13
N PHE A 172 3.29 -1.25 21.53
CA PHE A 172 2.01 -1.04 20.88
C PHE A 172 2.05 -1.23 19.37
N GLY A 173 3.24 -1.50 18.81
CA GLY A 173 3.43 -1.63 17.39
C GLY A 173 2.69 -2.82 16.81
N PRO A 174 2.16 -2.66 15.59
CA PRO A 174 1.53 -3.77 14.90
C PRO A 174 2.53 -4.89 14.60
N ARG A 175 2.02 -6.11 14.54
CA ARG A 175 2.67 -7.28 13.95
C ARG A 175 1.69 -7.92 12.97
N LYS A 176 1.34 -7.13 11.98
CA LYS A 176 0.41 -7.54 10.94
C LYS A 176 1.05 -8.64 10.07
N ARG A 177 0.29 -9.66 9.79
CA ARG A 177 0.57 -10.69 8.80
C ARG A 177 -0.74 -10.95 8.08
N ASP A 178 -0.70 -10.95 6.79
CA ASP A 178 -1.89 -11.30 6.01
C ASP A 178 -1.52 -12.13 4.79
N VAL A 179 -2.53 -12.79 4.24
CA VAL A 179 -2.48 -13.47 2.97
C VAL A 179 -3.68 -13.05 2.14
N VAL A 180 -3.45 -12.94 0.84
CA VAL A 180 -4.47 -12.61 -0.15
C VAL A 180 -4.50 -13.64 -1.26
N GLY A 181 -5.71 -13.86 -1.82
CA GLY A 181 -5.88 -14.71 -3.00
C GLY A 181 -7.17 -14.35 -3.72
N GLY A 182 -7.12 -14.30 -5.05
CA GLY A 182 -8.27 -13.91 -5.84
C GLY A 182 -7.97 -13.72 -7.31
N LEU A 183 -8.60 -12.72 -7.92
CA LEU A 183 -8.45 -12.40 -9.34
C LEU A 183 -7.88 -10.99 -9.51
N ASN A 184 -7.01 -10.84 -10.50
CA ASN A 184 -6.51 -9.56 -10.99
C ASN A 184 -7.04 -9.32 -12.41
N PHE A 185 -7.44 -8.09 -12.67
CA PHE A 185 -7.92 -7.59 -13.95
C PHE A 185 -6.93 -6.54 -14.47
N ALA A 186 -6.20 -6.87 -15.53
CA ALA A 186 -5.31 -5.94 -16.20
C ALA A 186 -6.10 -5.15 -17.26
N PHE A 187 -6.27 -3.84 -17.04
CA PHE A 187 -7.03 -3.00 -17.94
C PHE A 187 -6.24 -2.66 -19.22
N ASP A 188 -6.98 -2.55 -20.32
CA ASP A 188 -6.42 -2.14 -21.60
C ASP A 188 -6.33 -0.61 -21.66
N VAL A 189 -5.13 -0.08 -21.39
CA VAL A 189 -4.84 1.35 -21.38
C VAL A 189 -3.81 1.69 -22.46
N PRO A 190 -3.88 2.89 -23.07
CA PRO A 190 -2.99 3.28 -24.18
C PRO A 190 -1.50 3.28 -23.82
N ALA A 191 -1.17 3.58 -22.56
CA ALA A 191 0.20 3.60 -22.06
C ALA A 191 0.23 3.34 -20.55
N GLY A 192 1.32 2.74 -20.06
CA GLY A 192 1.43 2.31 -18.67
C GLY A 192 0.53 1.13 -18.37
N PHE A 193 0.01 1.06 -17.14
CA PHE A 193 -0.90 0.01 -16.70
C PHE A 193 -1.87 0.46 -15.60
N ILE A 194 -3.01 -0.18 -15.55
CA ILE A 194 -3.94 -0.19 -14.42
C ILE A 194 -4.33 -1.64 -14.18
N ASN A 195 -4.11 -2.10 -12.95
CA ASN A 195 -4.52 -3.42 -12.51
C ASN A 195 -5.45 -3.26 -11.30
N ALA A 196 -6.57 -3.97 -11.30
CA ALA A 196 -7.44 -4.07 -10.14
C ALA A 196 -7.58 -5.53 -9.72
N SER A 197 -7.34 -5.80 -8.45
CA SER A 197 -7.50 -7.14 -7.87
C SER A 197 -8.67 -7.17 -6.89
N VAL A 198 -9.38 -8.27 -6.87
CA VAL A 198 -10.39 -8.60 -5.86
C VAL A 198 -9.93 -9.84 -5.15
N HIS A 199 -9.67 -9.72 -3.86
CA HIS A 199 -9.08 -10.75 -3.03
C HIS A 199 -10.01 -11.21 -1.90
N ALA A 200 -9.87 -12.46 -1.51
CA ALA A 200 -10.15 -12.90 -0.16
C ALA A 200 -8.91 -12.56 0.69
N TYR A 201 -9.10 -11.72 1.70
CA TYR A 201 -8.07 -11.19 2.59
C TYR A 201 -8.20 -11.81 3.96
N LYS A 202 -7.11 -12.37 4.49
CA LYS A 202 -7.04 -12.94 5.84
C LYS A 202 -5.89 -12.36 6.62
N GLU A 203 -6.18 -11.73 7.77
CA GLU A 203 -5.20 -11.06 8.62
C GLU A 203 -5.08 -11.70 9.99
N TRP A 204 -3.85 -11.74 10.48
CA TRP A 204 -3.47 -11.95 11.89
C TRP A 204 -2.65 -10.74 12.31
N ASN A 205 -3.04 -10.09 13.42
CA ASN A 205 -2.34 -8.90 13.87
C ASN A 205 -2.24 -8.89 15.39
N ARG A 206 -1.09 -8.48 15.86
CA ARG A 206 -0.91 -8.05 17.24
C ARG A 206 -0.81 -6.53 17.21
N ASN A 207 -1.75 -5.84 17.82
CA ASN A 207 -1.62 -4.42 18.11
C ASN A 207 -1.76 -4.20 19.61
N GLY A 208 -1.17 -3.14 20.15
CA GLY A 208 -1.13 -2.87 21.58
C GLY A 208 -2.49 -2.55 22.21
N PHE A 209 -3.54 -2.46 21.42
CA PHE A 209 -4.92 -2.26 21.86
C PHE A 209 -5.67 -3.56 22.10
N ASN A 210 -5.11 -4.66 21.66
CA ASN A 210 -5.66 -5.99 21.88
C ASN A 210 -5.08 -6.58 23.15
N THR A 211 -5.77 -6.43 24.27
CA THR A 211 -5.51 -7.11 25.56
C THR A 211 -4.07 -7.49 25.91
N TYR A 212 -3.62 -7.00 27.03
CA TYR A 212 -2.43 -7.50 27.72
C TYR A 212 -2.63 -8.97 28.12
N PRO A 213 -1.64 -9.85 27.98
CA PRO A 213 -0.39 -9.64 27.28
C PRO A 213 -0.38 -10.22 25.87
N ASN A 214 -0.27 -9.34 24.88
CA ASN A 214 0.28 -9.68 23.57
C ASN A 214 -0.36 -10.82 22.76
N ARG A 215 -1.67 -10.95 22.71
CA ARG A 215 -2.32 -11.98 21.90
C ARG A 215 -2.51 -11.51 20.47
N ASP A 216 -2.05 -12.32 19.52
CA ASP A 216 -2.41 -12.17 18.11
C ASP A 216 -3.93 -12.31 17.95
N VAL A 217 -4.53 -11.40 17.21
CA VAL A 217 -5.94 -11.48 16.81
C VAL A 217 -6.00 -12.08 15.41
N SER A 218 -6.82 -13.10 15.24
CA SER A 218 -7.19 -13.63 13.94
C SER A 218 -8.48 -12.95 13.50
N PHE A 219 -8.42 -12.13 12.44
CA PHE A 219 -9.60 -11.48 11.90
C PHE A 219 -10.37 -12.42 10.97
N ASP A 220 -11.63 -12.10 10.70
CA ASP A 220 -12.43 -12.81 9.70
C ASP A 220 -11.82 -12.63 8.31
N THR A 221 -12.04 -13.62 7.44
CA THR A 221 -11.71 -13.46 6.01
C THR A 221 -12.72 -12.53 5.37
N VAL A 222 -12.24 -11.47 4.72
CA VAL A 222 -13.08 -10.42 4.13
C VAL A 222 -12.63 -10.11 2.71
N PRO A 223 -13.48 -9.49 1.87
CA PRO A 223 -13.05 -8.95 0.60
C PRO A 223 -12.04 -7.80 0.77
N GLU A 224 -11.05 -7.78 -0.13
CA GLU A 224 -10.13 -6.67 -0.37
C GLU A 224 -10.17 -6.28 -1.85
N ILE A 225 -10.04 -4.98 -2.13
CA ILE A 225 -9.84 -4.47 -3.48
C ILE A 225 -8.50 -3.74 -3.49
N GLU A 226 -7.59 -4.18 -4.36
CA GLU A 226 -6.30 -3.54 -4.59
C GLU A 226 -6.27 -3.00 -6.02
N ILE A 227 -5.94 -1.71 -6.20
CA ILE A 227 -5.76 -1.07 -7.50
C ILE A 227 -4.33 -0.55 -7.54
N VAL A 228 -3.55 -1.01 -8.53
CA VAL A 228 -2.18 -0.54 -8.75
C VAL A 228 -2.11 0.05 -10.16
N TYR A 229 -1.48 1.19 -10.26
CA TYR A 229 -1.41 1.89 -11.54
C TYR A 229 -0.09 2.62 -11.73
N SER A 230 0.24 2.77 -12.98
CA SER A 230 1.40 3.49 -13.44
C SER A 230 1.12 3.98 -14.87
N LEU A 231 0.99 5.35 -15.09
CA LEU A 231 0.50 5.97 -16.35
C LEU A 231 1.39 7.18 -16.79
N PRO A 232 2.14 7.23 -17.92
CA PRO A 232 3.04 8.33 -18.35
C PRO A 232 2.35 9.67 -18.66
N LEU A 233 2.91 10.85 -18.27
CA LEU A 233 2.41 12.21 -18.57
C LEU A 233 2.96 12.71 -19.92
N SER A 234 2.82 11.88 -20.97
CA SER A 234 3.42 12.16 -22.28
C SER A 234 3.00 13.52 -22.87
N PHE A 235 1.82 14.01 -22.51
CA PHE A 235 1.33 15.32 -22.98
C PHE A 235 2.10 16.51 -22.41
N THR A 236 2.85 16.32 -21.35
CA THR A 236 3.66 17.39 -20.72
C THR A 236 4.95 17.64 -21.49
N GLY A 237 5.36 16.72 -22.36
CA GLY A 237 6.67 16.73 -23.00
C GLY A 237 7.83 16.43 -22.05
N LEU A 238 7.56 16.14 -20.77
CA LEU A 238 8.53 15.75 -19.76
C LEU A 238 8.42 14.24 -19.48
N PRO A 239 9.49 13.59 -19.01
CA PRO A 239 9.45 12.21 -18.59
C PRO A 239 8.81 12.10 -17.18
N LEU A 240 7.58 12.57 -17.11
CA LEU A 240 6.77 12.55 -15.90
C LEU A 240 5.78 11.41 -15.92
N SER A 241 5.33 11.10 -14.73
CA SER A 241 4.35 10.05 -14.56
C SER A 241 3.58 10.13 -13.23
N ILE A 242 2.37 9.54 -13.14
CA ILE A 242 1.64 9.28 -11.89
C ILE A 242 1.66 7.80 -11.62
N ALA A 243 2.12 7.39 -10.43
CA ALA A 243 2.14 6.01 -10.00
C ALA A 243 1.57 5.86 -8.59
N GLY A 244 0.91 4.75 -8.33
CA GLY A 244 0.38 4.54 -7.00
C GLY A 244 -0.43 3.27 -6.85
N PHE A 245 -1.02 3.18 -5.66
CA PHE A 245 -1.94 2.10 -5.34
C PHE A 245 -3.07 2.59 -4.43
N ASN A 246 -4.18 1.88 -4.48
CA ASN A 246 -5.29 2.01 -3.55
C ASN A 246 -5.62 0.62 -3.02
N ASN A 247 -5.75 0.49 -1.72
CA ASN A 247 -6.13 -0.74 -1.05
C ASN A 247 -7.36 -0.47 -0.19
N ILE A 248 -8.40 -1.28 -0.34
CA ILE A 248 -9.67 -1.18 0.37
C ILE A 248 -9.93 -2.52 1.02
N VAL A 249 -9.84 -2.60 2.35
CA VAL A 249 -10.18 -3.80 3.12
C VAL A 249 -11.53 -3.58 3.80
N LEU A 250 -12.47 -4.46 3.55
CA LEU A 250 -13.79 -4.39 4.17
C LEU A 250 -13.71 -4.65 5.68
N PRO A 251 -14.72 -4.20 6.48
CA PRO A 251 -14.71 -4.40 7.92
C PRO A 251 -14.47 -5.84 8.33
N LYS A 252 -13.41 -6.07 9.11
CA LYS A 252 -12.96 -7.37 9.61
C LYS A 252 -13.57 -7.61 10.98
N GLY A 253 -14.29 -8.72 11.18
CA GLY A 253 -14.66 -9.20 12.49
C GLY A 253 -13.46 -9.82 13.21
N ARG A 254 -13.51 -9.86 14.53
CA ARG A 254 -12.57 -10.65 15.32
C ARG A 254 -13.08 -12.07 15.35
N GLY A 255 -12.45 -13.04 14.87
CA GLY A 255 -12.81 -14.44 15.08
C GLY A 255 -12.79 -14.91 16.57
N VAL A 256 -12.88 -13.99 17.53
CA VAL A 256 -12.78 -14.25 18.98
C VAL A 256 -14.00 -13.71 19.68
N THR A 257 -14.64 -14.57 20.48
CA THR A 257 -15.85 -14.28 21.27
C THR A 257 -15.58 -13.55 22.59
N ASP A 258 -14.32 -13.34 22.99
CA ASP A 258 -13.98 -12.69 24.24
C ASP A 258 -14.06 -11.17 24.12
N VAL A 259 -15.17 -10.65 24.64
CA VAL A 259 -15.55 -9.22 24.60
C VAL A 259 -14.97 -8.39 25.75
N THR A 260 -14.13 -8.94 26.60
CA THR A 260 -13.72 -8.28 27.86
C THR A 260 -12.62 -7.22 27.68
N ALA A 261 -12.05 -7.08 26.51
CA ALA A 261 -10.98 -6.13 26.29
C ALA A 261 -11.30 -5.16 25.15
N PHE A 262 -11.42 -3.91 25.50
CA PHE A 262 -11.53 -2.72 24.66
C PHE A 262 -12.43 -2.86 23.43
N ALA A 263 -13.58 -2.23 23.49
CA ALA A 263 -14.62 -2.17 22.46
C ALA A 263 -14.15 -1.76 21.05
N PHE A 264 -12.94 -1.18 20.93
CA PHE A 264 -12.32 -0.79 19.68
C PHE A 264 -12.12 -1.93 18.69
N ASN A 265 -11.97 -3.13 19.19
CA ASN A 265 -11.56 -4.26 18.39
C ASN A 265 -12.64 -5.30 18.11
N ALA A 266 -13.85 -5.10 18.62
CA ALA A 266 -14.96 -6.01 18.34
C ALA A 266 -15.39 -5.95 16.88
N LYS A 267 -15.23 -4.79 16.23
CA LYS A 267 -15.54 -4.58 14.82
C LYS A 267 -14.62 -3.50 14.25
N THR A 268 -13.91 -3.81 13.17
CA THR A 268 -13.09 -2.82 12.48
C THR A 268 -13.93 -1.89 11.60
N GLY A 269 -13.39 -0.72 11.28
CA GLY A 269 -13.89 0.11 10.18
C GLY A 269 -13.45 -0.44 8.83
N LEU A 270 -14.05 0.09 7.75
CA LEU A 270 -13.49 -0.04 6.41
C LEU A 270 -12.11 0.63 6.38
N GLU A 271 -11.08 -0.11 6.00
CA GLU A 271 -9.71 0.41 5.86
C GLU A 271 -9.49 0.84 4.41
N PHE A 272 -9.03 2.07 4.22
CA PHE A 272 -8.67 2.57 2.88
C PHE A 272 -7.28 3.20 2.94
N LEU A 273 -6.34 2.60 2.22
CA LEU A 273 -4.99 3.14 2.03
C LEU A 273 -4.78 3.50 0.58
N SER A 274 -4.41 4.74 0.33
CA SER A 274 -4.04 5.26 -0.98
C SER A 274 -2.68 5.94 -0.91
N ARG A 275 -1.81 5.65 -1.86
CA ARG A 275 -0.59 6.42 -2.09
C ARG A 275 -0.47 6.71 -3.58
N THR A 276 -0.31 7.99 -3.90
CA THR A 276 -0.12 8.47 -5.28
C THR A 276 1.14 9.31 -5.33
N ASN A 277 2.00 9.03 -6.29
CA ASN A 277 3.24 9.76 -6.54
C ASN A 277 3.21 10.41 -7.91
N LEU A 278 3.67 11.64 -8.00
CA LEU A 278 4.15 12.25 -9.23
C LEU A 278 5.65 11.99 -9.31
N VAL A 279 6.08 11.31 -10.34
CA VAL A 279 7.48 10.85 -10.49
C VAL A 279 8.07 11.46 -11.74
N LEU A 280 9.32 11.88 -11.66
CA LEU A 280 10.13 12.39 -12.75
C LEU A 280 11.31 11.42 -12.96
N ASP A 281 11.40 10.83 -14.15
CA ASP A 281 12.61 10.11 -14.58
C ASP A 281 13.74 11.12 -14.85
N LEU A 282 14.53 11.33 -13.79
CA LEU A 282 15.66 12.27 -13.82
C LEU A 282 16.78 11.75 -14.73
N GLY A 283 16.96 10.44 -14.78
CA GLY A 283 17.93 9.79 -15.66
C GLY A 283 17.62 10.07 -17.12
N LYS A 284 16.36 9.96 -17.53
CA LYS A 284 15.90 10.32 -18.88
C LYS A 284 16.02 11.81 -19.15
N LEU A 285 15.63 12.65 -18.19
CA LEU A 285 15.62 14.10 -18.38
C LEU A 285 17.04 14.68 -18.55
N VAL A 286 18.00 14.22 -17.75
CA VAL A 286 19.34 14.83 -17.65
C VAL A 286 20.37 14.13 -18.52
N TYR A 287 20.27 12.80 -18.64
CA TYR A 287 21.30 11.97 -19.26
C TYR A 287 20.81 11.17 -20.46
N ASP A 288 19.53 11.36 -20.86
CA ASP A 288 18.85 10.55 -21.89
C ASP A 288 18.93 9.04 -21.64
N THR A 289 19.05 8.66 -20.36
CA THR A 289 19.16 7.28 -19.92
C THR A 289 17.95 6.94 -19.02
N PRO A 290 16.86 6.42 -19.60
CA PRO A 290 15.62 6.17 -18.87
C PRO A 290 15.78 5.06 -17.83
N ASN A 291 14.92 5.11 -16.80
CA ASN A 291 14.82 4.08 -15.78
C ASN A 291 16.14 3.83 -15.04
N LYS A 292 16.82 4.88 -14.64
CA LYS A 292 18.05 4.81 -13.81
C LYS A 292 17.86 5.52 -12.48
N VAL A 293 17.33 6.71 -12.51
CA VAL A 293 17.12 7.54 -11.33
C VAL A 293 15.80 8.27 -11.47
N ASP A 294 14.92 8.05 -10.52
CA ASP A 294 13.67 8.77 -10.40
C ASP A 294 13.67 9.66 -9.15
N VAL A 295 13.03 10.80 -9.26
CA VAL A 295 12.66 11.63 -8.10
C VAL A 295 11.14 11.75 -8.07
N PHE A 296 10.56 11.76 -6.88
CA PHE A 296 9.11 11.81 -6.75
C PHE A 296 8.65 12.62 -5.56
N ILE A 297 7.47 13.17 -5.70
CA ILE A 297 6.66 13.71 -4.61
C ILE A 297 5.33 12.96 -4.59
N GLY A 298 4.74 12.79 -3.43
CA GLY A 298 3.50 12.05 -3.33
C GLY A 298 2.65 12.43 -2.14
N PHE A 299 1.48 11.84 -2.10
CA PHE A 299 0.52 11.97 -1.02
C PHE A 299 0.00 10.60 -0.62
N GLN A 300 -0.02 10.36 0.69
CA GLN A 300 -0.62 9.17 1.30
C GLN A 300 -1.83 9.56 2.12
N TYR A 301 -2.91 8.87 1.87
CA TYR A 301 -4.13 8.90 2.66
C TYR A 301 -4.43 7.51 3.23
N TRP A 302 -4.59 7.41 4.54
CA TRP A 302 -4.95 6.14 5.17
C TRP A 302 -6.08 6.35 6.17
N LEU A 303 -7.25 5.87 5.84
CA LEU A 303 -8.44 5.92 6.68
C LEU A 303 -8.56 4.64 7.49
N ASN A 304 -8.90 4.76 8.75
CA ASN A 304 -9.08 3.65 9.70
C ASN A 304 -7.85 2.70 9.70
N LYS A 305 -6.70 3.29 9.94
CA LYS A 305 -5.40 2.60 9.95
C LYS A 305 -5.45 1.32 10.80
N PHE A 306 -5.10 0.17 10.18
CA PHE A 306 -5.26 -1.18 10.76
C PHE A 306 -6.71 -1.54 11.15
N GLY A 307 -7.70 -0.93 10.53
CA GLY A 307 -9.12 -1.10 10.84
C GLY A 307 -9.62 -0.34 12.06
N ALA A 308 -8.74 0.40 12.75
CA ALA A 308 -9.12 1.18 13.93
C ALA A 308 -9.85 2.47 13.53
N GLN A 309 -10.94 2.80 14.22
CA GLN A 309 -11.73 4.01 13.99
C GLN A 309 -11.40 5.09 15.01
N GLU A 310 -11.41 6.36 14.59
CA GLU A 310 -11.28 7.47 15.53
C GLU A 310 -12.49 7.60 16.45
N THR A 311 -12.19 8.01 17.67
CA THR A 311 -13.19 8.42 18.65
C THR A 311 -12.82 9.79 19.25
N ALA A 312 -13.63 10.31 20.16
CA ALA A 312 -13.29 11.54 20.87
C ALA A 312 -11.96 11.44 21.66
N THR A 313 -11.64 10.25 22.17
CA THR A 313 -10.48 9.99 23.03
C THR A 313 -9.40 9.11 22.39
N PHE A 314 -9.55 8.73 21.13
CA PHE A 314 -8.61 7.90 20.40
C PHE A 314 -8.40 8.46 18.99
N LYS A 315 -7.19 8.99 18.75
CA LYS A 315 -6.81 9.70 17.53
C LYS A 315 -5.69 8.99 16.78
N GLY A 316 -5.42 9.45 15.56
CA GLY A 316 -4.29 9.01 14.76
C GLY A 316 -4.59 7.84 13.81
N THR A 317 -5.85 7.47 13.65
CA THR A 317 -6.26 6.41 12.72
C THR A 317 -6.56 6.92 11.31
N GLU A 318 -6.63 8.24 11.12
CA GLU A 318 -6.67 8.88 9.82
C GLU A 318 -5.31 9.54 9.53
N GLU A 319 -4.65 9.13 8.45
CA GLU A 319 -3.38 9.69 8.01
C GLU A 319 -3.55 10.50 6.74
N LYS A 320 -2.97 11.69 6.72
CA LYS A 320 -2.82 12.58 5.56
C LYS A 320 -1.38 13.05 5.55
N SER A 321 -0.56 12.52 4.66
CA SER A 321 0.88 12.76 4.68
C SER A 321 1.43 12.96 3.28
N PHE A 322 2.21 14.03 3.10
CA PHE A 322 3.05 14.20 1.92
C PHE A 322 4.30 13.34 2.04
N LEU A 323 4.90 13.03 0.91
CA LEU A 323 6.18 12.35 0.83
C LEU A 323 6.99 12.87 -0.36
N ALA A 324 8.31 12.75 -0.25
CA ALA A 324 9.25 13.06 -1.31
C ALA A 324 10.39 12.05 -1.26
N GLY A 325 10.93 11.67 -2.42
CA GLY A 325 11.95 10.64 -2.44
C GLY A 325 12.70 10.54 -3.75
N VAL A 326 13.61 9.59 -3.77
CA VAL A 326 14.45 9.21 -4.90
C VAL A 326 14.50 7.69 -5.01
N SER A 327 14.50 7.18 -6.22
CA SER A 327 14.70 5.76 -6.53
C SER A 327 15.88 5.56 -7.48
N PHE A 328 16.61 4.49 -7.29
CA PHE A 328 17.69 4.05 -8.16
C PHE A 328 17.34 2.65 -8.68
N HIS A 329 17.36 2.49 -10.00
CA HIS A 329 17.10 1.21 -10.66
C HIS A 329 18.40 0.47 -10.87
N VAL A 330 18.43 -0.79 -10.42
CA VAL A 330 19.56 -1.71 -10.53
C VAL A 330 19.07 -2.95 -11.27
N PHE A 331 19.76 -3.34 -12.31
CA PHE A 331 19.38 -4.47 -13.19
C PHE A 331 20.05 -5.75 -12.76
#